data_47f1e1743db9b89697a1a808a4647355
#
_entry.id   47f1e1743db9b89697a1a808a4647355
#
_cell.length_a   1.000
_cell.length_b   1.000
_cell.length_c   1.000
_cell.angle_alpha   90.00
_cell.angle_beta   90.00
_cell.angle_gamma   90.00
#
_symmetry.space_group_name_H-M   'P 1'
#
loop_
_entity.id
_entity.type
_entity.pdbx_description
1 polymer ?
#
loop_
_entity_poly.entity_id
_entity_poly.type
_entity_poly.pdbx_seq_one_letter_code
_entity_poly.pdbx_strand_id
1 'polypeptide(L)'
;QRQMCIRDSTKWGVGIQDPDGAVLGLSDIVETLYVTGCSVVTSGDYQRYYVVDGQRYHHLIDPDTLMPDTDFRSVSIITEDSGYADLLSTAAFLMPYEESRAFVDSLDGVEAIWLFPDGSKKMTFGAMNVAKSCGASNR
;
A
#
# COMPACT_ATOMS: atom_id res chain seq x y z
N GLN A 1 -2.45 -6.92 12.41
CA GLN A 1 -2.51 -5.99 13.57
C GLN A 1 -3.96 -5.60 13.83
N ARG A 2 -4.46 -5.84 15.05
CA ARG A 2 -5.77 -5.35 15.49
C ARG A 2 -5.66 -3.86 15.81
N GLN A 3 -6.15 -3.00 14.95
CA GLN A 3 -6.39 -1.61 15.34
C GLN A 3 -7.65 -1.52 16.18
N MET A 4 -7.54 -0.92 17.37
CA MET A 4 -8.68 -0.66 18.23
C MET A 4 -9.53 0.47 17.69
N CYS A 5 -10.83 0.23 17.53
CA CYS A 5 -11.84 1.22 17.24
C CYS A 5 -11.96 2.23 18.39
N ILE A 6 -11.80 3.51 18.12
CA ILE A 6 -12.26 4.56 19.03
C ILE A 6 -13.76 4.69 18.82
N ARG A 7 -14.57 4.48 19.87
CA ARG A 7 -16.04 4.36 19.81
C ARG A 7 -16.79 5.58 19.24
N ASP A 8 -16.12 6.69 19.06
CA ASP A 8 -16.71 7.97 18.67
C ASP A 8 -16.37 8.37 17.22
N SER A 9 -15.52 7.62 16.52
CA SER A 9 -15.20 7.89 15.12
C SER A 9 -16.12 7.11 14.19
N THR A 10 -16.62 7.77 13.16
CA THR A 10 -17.41 7.14 12.10
C THR A 10 -16.52 6.40 11.09
N LYS A 11 -15.21 6.61 11.14
CA LYS A 11 -14.20 6.05 10.24
C LYS A 11 -13.07 5.37 11.01
N TRP A 12 -12.47 4.36 10.41
CA TRP A 12 -11.27 3.69 10.90
C TRP A 12 -10.03 4.43 10.42
N GLY A 13 -9.06 4.67 11.32
CA GLY A 13 -7.72 5.13 10.94
C GLY A 13 -6.82 3.93 10.61
N VAL A 14 -6.49 3.73 9.34
CA VAL A 14 -5.58 2.69 8.87
C VAL A 14 -4.24 3.30 8.52
N GLY A 15 -3.16 2.89 9.22
CA GLY A 15 -1.79 3.33 8.95
C GLY A 15 -1.16 2.52 7.84
N ILE A 16 -0.64 3.18 6.82
CA ILE A 16 0.25 2.58 5.82
C ILE A 16 1.66 2.62 6.40
N GLN A 17 2.26 1.44 6.55
CA GLN A 17 3.55 1.28 7.19
C GLN A 17 4.68 1.89 6.36
N ASP A 18 5.63 2.56 7.06
CA ASP A 18 6.90 2.98 6.47
C ASP A 18 7.88 1.80 6.44
N PRO A 19 8.31 1.34 5.26
CA PRO A 19 9.26 0.24 5.15
C PRO A 19 10.61 0.51 5.83
N ASP A 20 11.07 1.74 5.87
CA ASP A 20 12.36 2.13 6.42
C ASP A 20 12.25 2.62 7.87
N GLY A 21 11.15 3.27 8.23
CA GLY A 21 10.89 3.75 9.58
C GLY A 21 10.84 2.63 10.61
N ALA A 22 10.25 1.51 10.27
CA ALA A 22 10.20 0.31 11.12
C ALA A 22 11.59 -0.26 11.46
N VAL A 23 12.55 -0.15 10.54
CA VAL A 23 13.94 -0.62 10.74
C VAL A 23 14.75 0.36 11.58
N LEU A 24 14.47 1.66 11.47
CA LEU A 24 15.23 2.72 12.14
C LEU A 24 14.62 3.18 13.48
N GLY A 25 13.46 2.62 13.89
CA GLY A 25 12.76 3.02 15.11
C GLY A 25 12.20 4.45 15.06
N LEU A 26 11.96 4.98 13.85
CA LEU A 26 11.32 6.26 13.58
C LEU A 26 9.79 6.08 13.41
N SER A 27 9.12 7.03 12.75
CA SER A 27 7.68 6.90 12.48
C SER A 27 7.40 5.69 11.59
N ASP A 28 6.59 4.75 12.07
CA ASP A 28 6.25 3.51 11.36
C ASP A 28 5.15 3.71 10.31
N ILE A 29 4.70 4.96 10.07
CA ILE A 29 3.54 5.26 9.24
C ILE A 29 3.87 6.39 8.25
N VAL A 30 3.79 6.09 6.94
CA VAL A 30 3.95 7.10 5.87
C VAL A 30 2.64 7.82 5.54
N GLU A 31 1.49 7.17 5.80
CA GLU A 31 0.16 7.74 5.57
C GLU A 31 -0.86 7.13 6.51
N THR A 32 -1.90 7.89 6.86
CA THR A 32 -3.07 7.39 7.58
C THR A 32 -4.32 7.60 6.72
N LEU A 33 -5.06 6.52 6.50
CA LEU A 33 -6.32 6.53 5.76
C LEU A 33 -7.49 6.49 6.73
N TYR A 34 -8.47 7.34 6.52
CA TYR A 34 -9.72 7.33 7.28
C TYR A 34 -10.83 6.72 6.43
N VAL A 35 -11.12 5.45 6.67
CA VAL A 35 -11.99 4.60 5.84
C VAL A 35 -13.14 4.00 6.62
N THR A 36 -14.22 3.66 5.91
CA THR A 36 -15.37 2.90 6.45
C THR A 36 -15.95 2.01 5.35
N GLY A 37 -16.41 0.81 5.72
CA GLY A 37 -17.04 -0.14 4.81
C GLY A 37 -16.12 -0.67 3.70
N CYS A 38 -14.80 -0.59 3.87
CA CYS A 38 -13.84 -1.11 2.90
C CYS A 38 -12.62 -1.74 3.60
N SER A 39 -11.85 -2.45 2.81
CA SER A 39 -10.59 -3.09 3.20
C SER A 39 -9.41 -2.31 2.65
N VAL A 40 -8.29 -2.33 3.37
CA VAL A 40 -7.00 -1.80 2.93
C VAL A 40 -5.97 -2.93 3.03
N VAL A 41 -5.42 -3.33 1.90
CA VAL A 41 -4.43 -4.42 1.81
C VAL A 41 -3.16 -3.90 1.15
N THR A 42 -2.01 -4.26 1.69
CA THR A 42 -0.70 -3.79 1.22
C THR A 42 0.20 -4.96 0.87
N SER A 43 0.70 -4.97 -0.36
CA SER A 43 1.85 -5.79 -0.80
C SER A 43 3.12 -4.95 -0.72
N GLY A 44 4.21 -5.54 -0.21
CA GLY A 44 5.46 -4.79 -0.01
C GLY A 44 6.70 -5.67 0.08
N ASP A 45 7.86 -5.07 -0.17
CA ASP A 45 9.19 -5.69 -0.25
C ASP A 45 9.84 -5.96 1.12
N TYR A 46 9.25 -5.44 2.22
CA TYR A 46 9.90 -5.33 3.53
C TYR A 46 9.42 -6.37 4.56
N GLN A 47 8.34 -7.11 4.30
CA GLN A 47 7.79 -8.06 5.28
C GLN A 47 8.39 -9.46 5.16
N ARG A 48 8.66 -9.91 3.93
CA ARG A 48 9.18 -11.25 3.63
C ARG A 48 10.32 -11.16 2.62
N TYR A 49 11.53 -11.08 3.11
CA TYR A 49 12.73 -11.02 2.28
C TYR A 49 13.90 -11.74 2.95
N TYR A 50 14.92 -12.05 2.18
CA TYR A 50 16.23 -12.45 2.64
C TYR A 50 17.31 -11.58 2.00
N VAL A 51 18.51 -11.57 2.58
CA VAL A 51 19.61 -10.75 2.09
C VAL A 51 20.75 -11.67 1.67
N VAL A 52 21.22 -11.50 0.42
CA VAL A 52 22.40 -12.18 -0.12
C VAL A 52 23.34 -11.12 -0.66
N ASP A 53 24.60 -11.14 -0.21
CA ASP A 53 25.64 -10.19 -0.61
C ASP A 53 25.22 -8.71 -0.51
N GLY A 54 24.41 -8.39 0.51
CA GLY A 54 23.91 -7.04 0.76
C GLY A 54 22.70 -6.65 -0.11
N GLN A 55 22.25 -7.50 -1.01
CA GLN A 55 21.05 -7.30 -1.83
C GLN A 55 19.83 -7.99 -1.20
N ARG A 56 18.70 -7.28 -1.18
CA ARG A 56 17.43 -7.78 -0.67
C ARG A 56 16.67 -8.53 -1.76
N TYR A 57 16.16 -9.72 -1.41
CA TYR A 57 15.32 -10.55 -2.28
C TYR A 57 13.99 -10.83 -1.57
N HIS A 58 12.91 -10.25 -2.03
CA HIS A 58 11.56 -10.46 -1.49
C HIS A 58 10.76 -11.44 -2.35
N HIS A 59 9.57 -11.80 -1.88
CA HIS A 59 8.75 -12.86 -2.46
C HIS A 59 7.91 -12.43 -3.67
N LEU A 60 7.84 -11.13 -3.98
CA LEU A 60 7.10 -10.61 -5.13
C LEU A 60 8.01 -10.69 -6.36
N ILE A 61 7.87 -11.79 -7.09
CA ILE A 61 8.72 -12.11 -8.24
C ILE A 61 8.00 -11.70 -9.52
N ASP A 62 8.66 -10.86 -10.32
CA ASP A 62 8.23 -10.53 -11.66
C ASP A 62 8.29 -11.78 -12.55
N PRO A 63 7.18 -12.17 -13.21
CA PRO A 63 7.12 -13.38 -14.03
C PRO A 63 7.98 -13.31 -15.28
N ASP A 64 8.30 -12.13 -15.79
CA ASP A 64 9.09 -11.94 -17.00
C ASP A 64 10.59 -12.00 -16.74
N THR A 65 11.05 -11.36 -15.67
CA THR A 65 12.47 -11.33 -15.29
C THR A 65 12.87 -12.48 -14.37
N LEU A 66 11.90 -13.13 -13.69
CA LEU A 66 12.09 -14.14 -12.64
C LEU A 66 12.92 -13.64 -11.45
N MET A 67 12.93 -12.33 -11.25
CA MET A 67 13.62 -11.64 -10.15
C MET A 67 12.61 -10.84 -9.32
N PRO A 68 12.94 -10.49 -8.06
CA PRO A 68 12.11 -9.58 -7.28
C PRO A 68 11.96 -8.24 -7.99
N ASP A 69 10.71 -7.75 -8.06
CA ASP A 69 10.41 -6.45 -8.62
C ASP A 69 10.95 -5.33 -7.71
N THR A 70 11.45 -4.24 -8.30
CA THR A 70 12.08 -3.13 -7.57
C THR A 70 11.44 -1.76 -7.83
N ASP A 71 10.33 -1.70 -8.56
CA ASP A 71 9.66 -0.45 -8.93
C ASP A 71 9.01 0.22 -7.72
N PHE A 72 8.54 -0.58 -6.75
CA PHE A 72 7.86 -0.09 -5.55
C PHE A 72 8.45 -0.66 -4.26
N ARG A 73 8.29 0.08 -3.16
CA ARG A 73 8.47 -0.42 -1.79
C ARG A 73 7.18 -1.07 -1.28
N SER A 74 6.04 -0.48 -1.63
CA SER A 74 4.72 -1.05 -1.34
C SER A 74 3.65 -0.50 -2.27
N VAL A 75 2.60 -1.31 -2.47
CA VAL A 75 1.34 -0.92 -3.11
C VAL A 75 0.20 -1.29 -2.18
N SER A 76 -0.63 -0.31 -1.83
CA SER A 76 -1.82 -0.49 -0.99
C SER A 76 -3.07 -0.32 -1.83
N ILE A 77 -3.96 -1.29 -1.77
CA ILE A 77 -5.27 -1.27 -2.44
C ILE A 77 -6.37 -1.03 -1.40
N ILE A 78 -7.33 -0.18 -1.75
CA ILE A 78 -8.53 0.14 -0.99
C ILE A 78 -9.72 -0.30 -1.83
N THR A 79 -10.52 -1.25 -1.34
CA THR A 79 -11.76 -1.72 -1.97
C THR A 79 -12.63 -2.44 -0.93
N GLU A 80 -13.87 -2.78 -1.24
CA GLU A 80 -14.79 -3.43 -0.28
C GLU A 80 -14.35 -4.84 0.10
N ASP A 81 -13.97 -5.67 -0.87
CA ASP A 81 -13.59 -7.07 -0.67
C ASP A 81 -12.10 -7.22 -0.39
N SER A 82 -11.74 -7.81 0.76
CA SER A 82 -10.35 -7.96 1.19
C SER A 82 -9.57 -9.00 0.37
N GLY A 83 -10.23 -10.06 -0.10
CA GLY A 83 -9.59 -11.06 -0.94
C GLY A 83 -9.28 -10.51 -2.34
N TYR A 84 -10.19 -9.70 -2.86
CA TYR A 84 -9.96 -8.98 -4.11
C TYR A 84 -8.84 -7.94 -3.95
N ALA A 85 -8.82 -7.19 -2.84
CA ALA A 85 -7.75 -6.24 -2.52
C ALA A 85 -6.37 -6.93 -2.45
N ASP A 86 -6.29 -8.13 -1.87
CA ASP A 86 -5.03 -8.89 -1.75
C ASP A 86 -4.50 -9.32 -3.13
N LEU A 87 -5.37 -9.84 -3.99
CA LEU A 87 -5.04 -10.17 -5.37
C LEU A 87 -4.54 -8.93 -6.14
N LEU A 88 -5.30 -7.83 -6.06
CA LEU A 88 -4.99 -6.60 -6.80
C LEU A 88 -3.71 -5.93 -6.30
N SER A 89 -3.41 -5.96 -5.01
CA SER A 89 -2.20 -5.34 -4.47
C SER A 89 -0.93 -6.03 -5.00
N THR A 90 -0.98 -7.36 -5.16
CA THR A 90 0.11 -8.13 -5.76
C THR A 90 0.22 -7.86 -7.27
N ALA A 91 -0.91 -7.89 -8.00
CA ALA A 91 -0.90 -7.61 -9.44
C ALA A 91 -0.39 -6.20 -9.74
N ALA A 92 -0.88 -5.18 -9.00
CA ALA A 92 -0.46 -3.80 -9.18
C ALA A 92 1.01 -3.55 -8.78
N PHE A 93 1.55 -4.35 -7.86
CA PHE A 93 2.97 -4.29 -7.47
C PHE A 93 3.89 -4.80 -8.58
N LEU A 94 3.47 -5.82 -9.33
CA LEU A 94 4.27 -6.48 -10.37
C LEU A 94 4.14 -5.83 -11.76
N MET A 95 3.56 -4.64 -11.85
CA MET A 95 3.41 -3.87 -13.09
C MET A 95 4.20 -2.56 -13.00
N PRO A 96 4.83 -2.08 -14.07
CA PRO A 96 5.36 -0.71 -14.11
C PRO A 96 4.29 0.31 -13.73
N TYR A 97 4.68 1.42 -13.09
CA TYR A 97 3.72 2.38 -12.50
C TYR A 97 2.60 2.81 -13.46
N GLU A 98 2.93 3.15 -14.70
CA GLU A 98 1.94 3.65 -15.68
C GLU A 98 0.89 2.58 -16.03
N GLU A 99 1.30 1.32 -16.13
CA GLU A 99 0.41 0.18 -16.36
C GLU A 99 -0.40 -0.14 -15.11
N SER A 100 0.25 -0.19 -13.96
CA SER A 100 -0.38 -0.38 -12.65
C SER A 100 -1.45 0.68 -12.38
N ARG A 101 -1.13 1.95 -12.68
CA ARG A 101 -2.07 3.05 -12.54
C ARG A 101 -3.27 2.92 -13.48
N ALA A 102 -3.04 2.65 -14.77
CA ALA A 102 -4.10 2.46 -15.76
C ALA A 102 -4.98 1.25 -15.42
N PHE A 103 -4.36 0.17 -14.92
CA PHE A 103 -5.07 -1.02 -14.45
C PHE A 103 -6.02 -0.69 -13.31
N VAL A 104 -5.54 -0.04 -12.26
CA VAL A 104 -6.38 0.35 -11.11
C VAL A 104 -7.47 1.33 -11.52
N ASP A 105 -7.15 2.35 -12.33
CA ASP A 105 -8.12 3.34 -12.81
C ASP A 105 -9.23 2.71 -13.71
N SER A 106 -9.00 1.52 -14.26
CA SER A 106 -9.99 0.77 -15.04
C SER A 106 -11.00 -0.01 -14.18
N LEU A 107 -10.77 -0.12 -12.88
CA LEU A 107 -11.58 -0.92 -11.96
C LEU A 107 -12.48 -0.02 -11.11
N ASP A 108 -13.78 -0.29 -11.14
CA ASP A 108 -14.75 0.44 -10.33
C ASP A 108 -14.61 0.13 -8.84
N GLY A 109 -14.59 1.16 -8.00
CA GLY A 109 -14.53 1.01 -6.54
C GLY A 109 -13.19 0.54 -6.00
N VAL A 110 -12.13 0.64 -6.80
CA VAL A 110 -10.75 0.30 -6.41
C VAL A 110 -9.90 1.56 -6.40
N GLU A 111 -9.22 1.80 -5.28
CA GLU A 111 -8.29 2.90 -5.11
C GLU A 111 -6.91 2.37 -4.67
N ALA A 112 -5.86 3.11 -4.97
CA ALA A 112 -4.51 2.67 -4.67
C ALA A 112 -3.56 3.77 -4.20
N ILE A 113 -2.53 3.33 -3.46
CA ILE A 113 -1.37 4.12 -3.05
C ILE A 113 -0.12 3.34 -3.41
N TRP A 114 0.77 3.95 -4.18
CA TRP A 114 2.10 3.44 -4.52
C TRP A 114 3.16 4.19 -3.73
N LEU A 115 4.02 3.45 -3.03
CA LEU A 115 5.20 3.98 -2.36
C LEU A 115 6.46 3.58 -3.14
N PHE A 116 7.25 4.57 -3.54
CA PHE A 116 8.45 4.37 -4.35
C PHE A 116 9.71 4.21 -3.49
N PRO A 117 10.81 3.67 -4.06
CA PRO A 117 12.09 3.51 -3.36
C PRO A 117 12.72 4.82 -2.86
N ASP A 118 12.42 5.95 -3.48
CA ASP A 118 12.87 7.28 -3.08
C ASP A 118 12.03 7.90 -1.94
N GLY A 119 11.05 7.15 -1.41
CA GLY A 119 10.12 7.60 -0.38
C GLY A 119 8.96 8.45 -0.89
N SER A 120 8.91 8.74 -2.19
CA SER A 120 7.76 9.43 -2.78
C SER A 120 6.54 8.52 -2.83
N LYS A 121 5.34 9.12 -2.81
CA LYS A 121 4.08 8.38 -2.92
C LYS A 121 3.19 8.98 -3.98
N LYS A 122 2.47 8.13 -4.70
CA LYS A 122 1.40 8.51 -5.62
C LYS A 122 0.10 7.83 -5.19
N MET A 123 -1.02 8.48 -5.43
CA MET A 123 -2.35 8.01 -5.01
C MET A 123 -3.36 8.23 -6.12
N THR A 124 -4.39 7.38 -6.17
CA THR A 124 -5.60 7.64 -6.94
C THR A 124 -6.41 8.76 -6.29
N PHE A 125 -7.37 9.31 -7.04
CA PHE A 125 -8.18 10.43 -6.54
C PHE A 125 -9.02 10.03 -5.31
N GLY A 126 -9.63 8.86 -5.30
CA GLY A 126 -10.40 8.37 -4.16
C GLY A 126 -9.53 8.06 -2.94
N ALA A 127 -8.29 7.58 -3.14
CA ALA A 127 -7.34 7.40 -2.05
C ALA A 127 -6.94 8.75 -1.41
N MET A 128 -6.77 9.81 -2.21
CA MET A 128 -6.51 11.16 -1.69
C MET A 128 -7.65 11.67 -0.80
N ASN A 129 -8.90 11.36 -1.14
CA ASN A 129 -10.08 11.80 -0.37
C ASN A 129 -10.14 11.20 1.05
N VAL A 130 -9.47 10.09 1.28
CA VAL A 130 -9.42 9.40 2.58
C VAL A 130 -8.07 9.53 3.28
N ALA A 131 -7.07 10.11 2.62
CA ALA A 131 -5.72 10.29 3.15
C ALA A 131 -5.61 11.51 4.08
N LYS A 132 -5.00 11.31 5.26
CA LYS A 132 -4.77 12.37 6.25
C LYS A 132 -3.93 13.51 5.67
N SER A 133 -2.88 13.20 4.90
CA SER A 133 -2.02 14.20 4.27
C SER A 133 -2.76 15.12 3.29
N CYS A 134 -3.92 14.67 2.77
CA CYS A 134 -4.80 15.43 1.89
C CYS A 134 -5.99 16.10 2.64
N GLY A 135 -5.98 16.08 3.98
CA GLY A 135 -6.99 16.75 4.81
C GLY A 135 -8.12 15.86 5.31
N ALA A 136 -8.10 14.56 5.02
CA ALA A 136 -9.09 13.65 5.58
C ALA A 136 -8.96 13.53 7.10
N SER A 137 -10.09 13.32 7.78
CA SER A 137 -10.15 13.14 9.23
C SER A 137 -11.12 12.02 9.61
N ASN A 138 -11.04 11.57 10.85
CA ASN A 138 -11.90 10.52 11.40
C ASN A 138 -13.28 11.02 11.89
N ARG A 139 -13.61 12.28 11.62
CA ARG A 139 -14.90 12.91 11.98
C ARG A 139 -15.96 12.65 10.91
#